data_3aee116ae354e1f9761a86d50080b257
#
_entry.id   3aee116ae354e1f9761a86d50080b257
#
_cell.length_a   1.000
_cell.length_b   1.000
_cell.length_c   1.000
_cell.angle_alpha   90.00
_cell.angle_beta   90.00
_cell.angle_gamma   90.00
#
_symmetry.space_group_name_H-M   'P 1'
#
loop_
_entity.id
_entity.type
_entity.pdbx_description
1 polymer ?
#
loop_
_entity_poly.entity_id
_entity_poly.type
_entity_poly.pdbx_seq_one_letter_code
_entity_poly.pdbx_strand_id
1 'polypeptide(L)'
;AASDVYKRQELGTQPIGKLLLQYAIPAIIAMTASSLYNMVDSIFIGHGVGPLAISGLAITFPLMNLAAAFGSLVGVGASTLVSVKLGQKDYATAQNILGNVVTLNFIIGIGFSILTLLFLDPILYFFGASPDTISYARDYMVIILLGNVITHMYLGLNALLRASGHPQKAMTATITTVIINTILDPIFIYLFHWGIQGAAIATILAQIISLVWQFKTFTNKNELLHLRRGIYKLRGTIVKNTIAIGMSPFLMNLAACFIVIFINKGLKEYDGDLAIGAFGIVNRIVFLFVMIVMGLNQGMQPIAGYNFGAQQYHRVNQVLKLTIYGATAVTTTGFLVGELMPELAVSAFTTHEGLIQLSATGLRIVVIFFPIIGFQMVTSNFFQSIGMAGKAIFLSLTRQLLFLLPSIILLPLCWGSAGIWWSMPISDLAASVVAGIMLYRQFKIFKTHGNKLKVEN
;
A
#
# COMPACT_ATOMS: atom_id res chain seq x y z
N ALA A 1 6.30 -22.75 -21.27
CA ALA A 1 7.73 -22.33 -21.16
C ALA A 1 8.13 -21.31 -22.24
N ALA A 2 7.84 -21.55 -23.53
CA ALA A 2 8.22 -20.62 -24.60
C ALA A 2 7.44 -19.29 -24.55
N SER A 3 6.15 -19.30 -24.28
CA SER A 3 5.34 -18.09 -24.21
C SER A 3 5.70 -17.19 -23.00
N ASP A 4 6.17 -17.80 -21.93
CA ASP A 4 6.53 -17.10 -20.69
C ASP A 4 7.93 -16.49 -20.75
N VAL A 5 8.87 -17.19 -21.40
CA VAL A 5 10.18 -16.63 -21.72
C VAL A 5 10.01 -15.45 -22.68
N TYR A 6 9.06 -15.53 -23.62
CA TYR A 6 8.76 -14.45 -24.57
C TYR A 6 8.18 -13.21 -23.85
N LYS A 7 7.20 -13.38 -22.98
CA LYS A 7 6.59 -12.27 -22.18
C LYS A 7 7.58 -11.56 -21.26
N ARG A 8 8.65 -12.25 -20.87
CA ARG A 8 9.69 -11.65 -20.00
C ARG A 8 10.77 -10.93 -20.76
N GLN A 9 11.07 -11.38 -21.97
CA GLN A 9 11.88 -10.59 -22.88
C GLN A 9 11.22 -9.23 -23.13
N GLU A 10 9.88 -9.16 -23.04
CA GLU A 10 9.14 -7.91 -23.16
C GLU A 10 9.53 -6.86 -22.10
N LEU A 11 9.75 -7.25 -20.83
CA LEU A 11 10.22 -6.33 -19.78
C LEU A 11 11.57 -5.68 -20.11
N GLY A 12 12.44 -6.40 -20.79
CA GLY A 12 13.75 -5.92 -21.21
C GLY A 12 13.80 -5.29 -22.60
N THR A 13 12.78 -5.46 -23.44
CA THR A 13 12.83 -5.09 -24.86
C THR A 13 11.72 -4.19 -25.36
N GLN A 14 10.51 -4.27 -24.80
CA GLN A 14 9.40 -3.41 -25.20
C GLN A 14 9.61 -1.94 -24.82
N PRO A 15 8.99 -0.99 -25.53
CA PRO A 15 9.01 0.42 -25.16
C PRO A 15 8.52 0.63 -23.72
N ILE A 16 9.26 1.37 -22.93
CA ILE A 16 8.99 1.58 -21.51
C ILE A 16 7.61 2.22 -21.24
N GLY A 17 7.21 3.18 -22.07
CA GLY A 17 5.89 3.81 -21.93
C GLY A 17 4.73 2.81 -22.06
N LYS A 18 4.82 1.90 -23.02
CA LYS A 18 3.84 0.83 -23.24
C LYS A 18 3.82 -0.16 -22.06
N LEU A 19 5.01 -0.57 -21.60
CA LEU A 19 5.13 -1.45 -20.44
C LEU A 19 4.56 -0.82 -19.19
N LEU A 20 4.88 0.45 -18.91
CA LEU A 20 4.38 1.15 -17.73
C LEU A 20 2.85 1.21 -17.73
N LEU A 21 2.22 1.54 -18.85
CA LEU A 21 0.76 1.52 -18.97
C LEU A 21 0.19 0.11 -18.77
N GLN A 22 0.82 -0.90 -19.36
CA GLN A 22 0.38 -2.30 -19.25
C GLN A 22 0.41 -2.83 -17.83
N TYR A 23 1.34 -2.35 -16.99
CA TYR A 23 1.48 -2.76 -15.59
C TYR A 23 0.76 -1.81 -14.62
N ALA A 24 0.78 -0.51 -14.90
CA ALA A 24 0.19 0.50 -14.02
C ALA A 24 -1.34 0.55 -14.08
N ILE A 25 -1.94 0.46 -15.26
CA ILE A 25 -3.40 0.53 -15.41
C ILE A 25 -4.10 -0.59 -14.62
N PRO A 26 -3.72 -1.87 -14.75
CA PRO A 26 -4.30 -2.92 -13.92
C PRO A 26 -4.13 -2.68 -12.42
N ALA A 27 -2.96 -2.19 -11.99
CA ALA A 27 -2.70 -1.89 -10.59
C ALA A 27 -3.57 -0.73 -10.07
N ILE A 28 -3.72 0.34 -10.84
CA ILE A 28 -4.59 1.48 -10.51
C ILE A 28 -6.05 1.04 -10.38
N ILE A 29 -6.53 0.25 -11.33
CA ILE A 29 -7.91 -0.28 -11.30
C ILE A 29 -8.11 -1.13 -10.04
N ALA A 30 -7.19 -2.03 -9.73
CA ALA A 30 -7.26 -2.88 -8.55
C ALA A 30 -7.25 -2.09 -7.25
N MET A 31 -6.38 -1.08 -7.13
CA MET A 31 -6.29 -0.22 -5.95
C MET A 31 -7.56 0.61 -5.76
N THR A 32 -8.08 1.18 -6.84
CA THR A 32 -9.33 1.96 -6.82
C THR A 32 -10.52 1.09 -6.44
N ALA A 33 -10.65 -0.09 -7.02
CA ALA A 33 -11.72 -1.03 -6.69
C ALA A 33 -11.67 -1.46 -5.22
N SER A 34 -10.49 -1.73 -4.68
CA SER A 34 -10.31 -2.08 -3.27
C SER A 34 -10.71 -0.93 -2.33
N SER A 35 -10.40 0.31 -2.70
CA SER A 35 -10.81 1.49 -1.92
C SER A 35 -12.33 1.70 -1.92
N LEU A 36 -12.96 1.58 -3.08
CA LEU A 36 -14.42 1.68 -3.22
C LEU A 36 -15.12 0.56 -2.44
N TYR A 37 -14.57 -0.65 -2.48
CA TYR A 37 -15.09 -1.78 -1.73
C TYR A 37 -15.13 -1.49 -0.22
N ASN A 38 -14.07 -0.96 0.38
CA ASN A 38 -14.05 -0.63 1.81
C ASN A 38 -15.14 0.38 2.18
N MET A 39 -15.48 1.30 1.29
CA MET A 39 -16.60 2.24 1.50
C MET A 39 -17.95 1.52 1.45
N VAL A 40 -18.15 0.63 0.48
CA VAL A 40 -19.40 -0.14 0.29
C VAL A 40 -19.63 -1.08 1.48
N ASP A 41 -18.59 -1.77 1.94
CA ASP A 41 -18.65 -2.65 3.12
C ASP A 41 -19.10 -1.88 4.37
N SER A 42 -18.51 -0.70 4.60
CA SER A 42 -18.94 0.17 5.70
C SER A 42 -20.41 0.63 5.60
N ILE A 43 -20.88 0.88 4.39
CA ILE A 43 -22.29 1.24 4.16
C ILE A 43 -23.22 0.07 4.51
N PHE A 44 -22.89 -1.14 4.07
CA PHE A 44 -23.69 -2.33 4.41
C PHE A 44 -23.71 -2.60 5.91
N ILE A 45 -22.60 -2.48 6.59
CA ILE A 45 -22.54 -2.65 8.06
C ILE A 45 -23.38 -1.57 8.75
N GLY A 46 -23.25 -0.32 8.33
CA GLY A 46 -24.00 0.80 8.92
C GLY A 46 -25.49 0.67 8.81
N HIS A 47 -25.99 0.26 7.65
CA HIS A 47 -27.44 0.08 7.42
C HIS A 47 -27.96 -1.23 7.98
N GLY A 48 -27.15 -2.29 7.97
CA GLY A 48 -27.59 -3.63 8.38
C GLY A 48 -27.45 -3.93 9.86
N VAL A 49 -26.51 -3.30 10.56
CA VAL A 49 -26.21 -3.58 11.97
C VAL A 49 -26.43 -2.35 12.85
N GLY A 50 -26.03 -1.17 12.39
CA GLY A 50 -26.27 0.10 13.09
C GLY A 50 -25.01 0.93 13.35
N PRO A 51 -25.15 2.11 13.97
CA PRO A 51 -24.04 3.06 14.16
C PRO A 51 -22.97 2.56 15.12
N LEU A 52 -23.31 1.78 16.14
CA LEU A 52 -22.32 1.20 17.07
C LEU A 52 -21.42 0.18 16.37
N ALA A 53 -21.94 -0.54 15.39
CA ALA A 53 -21.15 -1.46 14.58
C ALA A 53 -20.16 -0.72 13.67
N ILE A 54 -20.54 0.42 13.11
CA ILE A 54 -19.60 1.30 12.36
C ILE A 54 -18.49 1.79 13.29
N SER A 55 -18.83 2.22 14.50
CA SER A 55 -17.85 2.64 15.49
C SER A 55 -16.90 1.50 15.87
N GLY A 56 -17.44 0.30 16.07
CA GLY A 56 -16.65 -0.92 16.29
C GLY A 56 -15.70 -1.23 15.14
N LEU A 57 -16.19 -1.13 13.90
CA LEU A 57 -15.37 -1.31 12.71
C LEU A 57 -14.24 -0.27 12.62
N ALA A 58 -14.53 0.99 12.91
CA ALA A 58 -13.53 2.06 12.91
C ALA A 58 -12.38 1.80 13.91
N ILE A 59 -12.70 1.22 15.06
CA ILE A 59 -11.70 0.83 16.07
C ILE A 59 -10.80 -0.29 15.56
N THR A 60 -11.30 -1.19 14.74
CA THR A 60 -10.51 -2.29 14.16
C THR A 60 -9.55 -1.85 13.08
N PHE A 61 -9.76 -0.69 12.48
CA PHE A 61 -9.02 -0.20 11.32
C PHE A 61 -7.49 -0.12 11.53
N PRO A 62 -6.96 0.44 12.64
CA PRO A 62 -5.52 0.42 12.90
C PRO A 62 -4.94 -0.98 12.99
N LEU A 63 -5.65 -1.91 13.61
CA LEU A 63 -5.21 -3.30 13.74
C LEU A 63 -5.23 -4.03 12.40
N MET A 64 -6.23 -3.78 11.56
CA MET A 64 -6.28 -4.29 10.18
C MET A 64 -5.14 -3.74 9.33
N ASN A 65 -4.82 -2.46 9.46
CA ASN A 65 -3.67 -1.86 8.78
C ASN A 65 -2.35 -2.48 9.21
N LEU A 66 -2.20 -2.77 10.50
CA LEU A 66 -1.02 -3.46 11.00
C LEU A 66 -0.92 -4.88 10.43
N ALA A 67 -2.02 -5.62 10.40
CA ALA A 67 -2.08 -6.95 9.77
C ALA A 67 -1.69 -6.88 8.28
N ALA A 68 -2.24 -5.93 7.54
CA ALA A 68 -1.90 -5.70 6.14
C ALA A 68 -0.44 -5.31 5.94
N ALA A 69 0.14 -4.55 6.87
CA ALA A 69 1.55 -4.19 6.84
C ALA A 69 2.47 -5.42 6.93
N PHE A 70 2.15 -6.39 7.77
CA PHE A 70 2.87 -7.68 7.83
C PHE A 70 2.72 -8.50 6.54
N GLY A 71 1.54 -8.51 5.92
CA GLY A 71 1.34 -9.13 4.61
C GLY A 71 2.18 -8.46 3.52
N SER A 72 2.24 -7.13 3.52
CA SER A 72 3.06 -6.34 2.59
C SER A 72 4.55 -6.53 2.82
N LEU A 73 4.99 -6.74 4.05
CA LEU A 73 6.39 -7.01 4.38
C LEU A 73 6.94 -8.17 3.54
N VAL A 74 6.21 -9.27 3.48
CA VAL A 74 6.60 -10.44 2.70
C VAL A 74 6.33 -10.23 1.21
N GLY A 75 5.13 -9.79 0.85
CA GLY A 75 4.70 -9.66 -0.55
C GLY A 75 5.53 -8.67 -1.35
N VAL A 76 5.74 -7.48 -0.84
CA VAL A 76 6.52 -6.43 -1.53
C VAL A 76 8.00 -6.79 -1.58
N GLY A 77 8.56 -7.27 -0.47
CA GLY A 77 9.96 -7.69 -0.42
C GLY A 77 10.26 -8.81 -1.43
N ALA A 78 9.43 -9.83 -1.45
CA ALA A 78 9.60 -10.97 -2.34
C ALA A 78 9.35 -10.60 -3.82
N SER A 79 8.35 -9.78 -4.12
CA SER A 79 8.07 -9.37 -5.50
C SER A 79 9.21 -8.57 -6.11
N THR A 80 9.81 -7.68 -5.34
CA THR A 80 11.02 -6.95 -5.76
C THR A 80 12.18 -7.90 -6.01
N LEU A 81 12.44 -8.81 -5.07
CA LEU A 81 13.54 -9.76 -5.21
C LEU A 81 13.35 -10.70 -6.41
N VAL A 82 12.13 -11.17 -6.67
CA VAL A 82 11.79 -11.95 -7.86
C VAL A 82 12.07 -11.16 -9.13
N SER A 83 11.63 -9.91 -9.20
CA SER A 83 11.84 -9.06 -10.40
C SER A 83 13.33 -8.89 -10.71
N VAL A 84 14.15 -8.61 -9.71
CA VAL A 84 15.60 -8.49 -9.87
C VAL A 84 16.24 -9.81 -10.30
N LYS A 85 15.85 -10.93 -9.67
CA LYS A 85 16.37 -12.26 -10.01
C LYS A 85 15.98 -12.70 -11.42
N LEU A 86 14.78 -12.39 -11.86
CA LEU A 86 14.35 -12.64 -13.25
C LEU A 86 15.18 -11.84 -14.25
N GLY A 87 15.50 -10.58 -13.93
CA GLY A 87 16.41 -9.76 -14.75
C GLY A 87 17.83 -10.32 -14.81
N GLN A 88 18.33 -10.88 -13.71
CA GLN A 88 19.61 -11.58 -13.63
C GLN A 88 19.60 -12.97 -14.30
N LYS A 89 18.46 -13.43 -14.80
CA LYS A 89 18.24 -14.79 -15.31
C LYS A 89 18.48 -15.90 -14.27
N ASP A 90 18.44 -15.57 -13.00
CA ASP A 90 18.55 -16.51 -11.87
C ASP A 90 17.17 -17.12 -11.55
N TYR A 91 16.70 -17.98 -12.42
CA TYR A 91 15.37 -18.57 -12.34
C TYR A 91 15.22 -19.55 -11.15
N ALA A 92 16.30 -20.22 -10.77
CA ALA A 92 16.29 -21.13 -9.63
C ALA A 92 16.01 -20.38 -8.30
N THR A 93 16.69 -19.25 -8.08
CA THR A 93 16.42 -18.41 -6.90
C THR A 93 15.02 -17.80 -6.95
N ALA A 94 14.57 -17.31 -8.10
CA ALA A 94 13.21 -16.78 -8.28
C ALA A 94 12.15 -17.84 -7.90
N GLN A 95 12.35 -19.08 -8.32
CA GLN A 95 11.46 -20.20 -7.99
C GLN A 95 11.45 -20.50 -6.47
N ASN A 96 12.61 -20.47 -5.83
CA ASN A 96 12.70 -20.65 -4.38
C ASN A 96 12.05 -19.51 -3.60
N ILE A 97 12.08 -18.29 -4.11
CA ILE A 97 11.39 -17.14 -3.49
C ILE A 97 9.88 -17.39 -3.45
N LEU A 98 9.28 -17.92 -4.49
CA LEU A 98 7.85 -18.29 -4.50
C LEU A 98 7.50 -19.24 -3.34
N GLY A 99 8.27 -20.32 -3.17
CA GLY A 99 8.03 -21.25 -2.05
C GLY A 99 8.28 -20.62 -0.69
N ASN A 100 9.31 -19.79 -0.56
CA ASN A 100 9.60 -19.06 0.68
C ASN A 100 8.50 -18.06 1.05
N VAL A 101 7.86 -17.42 0.09
CA VAL A 101 6.70 -16.54 0.33
C VAL A 101 5.54 -17.32 0.93
N VAL A 102 5.23 -18.48 0.39
CA VAL A 102 4.17 -19.34 0.93
C VAL A 102 4.46 -19.70 2.39
N THR A 103 5.67 -20.17 2.67
CA THR A 103 6.08 -20.56 4.02
C THR A 103 6.13 -19.38 4.98
N LEU A 104 6.71 -18.23 4.57
CA LEU A 104 6.78 -17.03 5.40
C LEU A 104 5.41 -16.44 5.72
N ASN A 105 4.52 -16.36 4.74
CA ASN A 105 3.16 -15.87 4.98
C ASN A 105 2.39 -16.78 5.93
N PHE A 106 2.60 -18.08 5.84
CA PHE A 106 2.00 -19.04 6.76
C PHE A 106 2.52 -18.82 8.19
N ILE A 107 3.83 -18.73 8.39
CA ILE A 107 4.45 -18.56 9.71
C ILE A 107 4.08 -17.20 10.31
N ILE A 108 4.27 -16.12 9.56
CA ILE A 108 3.99 -14.75 10.04
C ILE A 108 2.50 -14.56 10.26
N GLY A 109 1.66 -15.07 9.35
CA GLY A 109 0.20 -14.99 9.48
C GLY A 109 -0.32 -15.70 10.73
N ILE A 110 0.13 -16.92 10.98
CA ILE A 110 -0.24 -17.66 12.19
C ILE A 110 0.31 -16.99 13.45
N GLY A 111 1.58 -16.60 13.45
CA GLY A 111 2.21 -15.94 14.61
C GLY A 111 1.51 -14.64 14.97
N PHE A 112 1.23 -13.78 14.00
CA PHE A 112 0.49 -12.54 14.20
C PHE A 112 -0.94 -12.83 14.73
N SER A 113 -1.64 -13.78 14.14
CA SER A 113 -3.01 -14.13 14.56
C SER A 113 -3.06 -14.64 15.99
N ILE A 114 -2.18 -15.56 16.37
CA ILE A 114 -2.13 -16.09 17.73
C ILE A 114 -1.80 -14.99 18.74
N LEU A 115 -0.76 -14.21 18.49
CA LEU A 115 -0.34 -13.13 19.38
C LEU A 115 -1.44 -12.09 19.55
N THR A 116 -2.08 -11.69 18.47
CA THR A 116 -3.13 -10.67 18.49
C THR A 116 -4.41 -11.19 19.14
N LEU A 117 -4.80 -12.44 18.89
CA LEU A 117 -5.98 -13.04 19.53
C LEU A 117 -5.81 -13.21 21.04
N LEU A 118 -4.62 -13.53 21.53
CA LEU A 118 -4.34 -13.65 22.97
C LEU A 118 -4.52 -12.31 23.71
N PHE A 119 -4.22 -11.18 23.05
CA PHE A 119 -4.28 -9.84 23.63
C PHE A 119 -5.30 -8.94 22.93
N LEU A 120 -6.34 -9.53 22.32
CA LEU A 120 -7.26 -8.77 21.46
C LEU A 120 -8.00 -7.66 22.20
N ASP A 121 -8.60 -7.96 23.35
CA ASP A 121 -9.37 -6.98 24.11
C ASP A 121 -8.50 -5.79 24.60
N PRO A 122 -7.33 -6.02 25.23
CA PRO A 122 -6.43 -4.93 25.58
C PRO A 122 -6.01 -4.07 24.38
N ILE A 123 -5.75 -4.68 23.22
CA ILE A 123 -5.37 -3.98 21.99
C ILE A 123 -6.53 -3.12 21.48
N LEU A 124 -7.76 -3.66 21.47
CA LEU A 124 -8.92 -2.90 21.02
C LEU A 124 -9.25 -1.74 21.96
N TYR A 125 -9.13 -1.92 23.27
CA TYR A 125 -9.28 -0.83 24.22
C TYR A 125 -8.19 0.23 24.06
N PHE A 126 -6.97 -0.16 23.75
CA PHE A 126 -5.89 0.77 23.43
C PHE A 126 -6.22 1.64 22.20
N PHE A 127 -6.90 1.08 21.20
CA PHE A 127 -7.35 1.82 20.03
C PHE A 127 -8.66 2.59 20.22
N GLY A 128 -9.21 2.62 21.40
CA GLY A 128 -10.35 3.46 21.75
C GLY A 128 -11.70 2.75 21.85
N ALA A 129 -11.71 1.41 21.99
CA ALA A 129 -12.94 0.68 22.25
C ALA A 129 -13.56 1.13 23.58
N SER A 130 -14.90 1.19 23.60
CA SER A 130 -15.70 1.40 24.80
C SER A 130 -16.44 0.11 25.18
N PRO A 131 -17.02 0.02 26.40
CA PRO A 131 -17.88 -1.11 26.74
C PRO A 131 -19.01 -1.38 25.75
N ASP A 132 -19.48 -0.34 25.06
CA ASP A 132 -20.57 -0.46 24.08
C ASP A 132 -20.10 -0.92 22.69
N THR A 133 -18.85 -0.67 22.32
CA THR A 133 -18.30 -0.96 21.00
C THR A 133 -17.40 -2.19 20.95
N ILE A 134 -16.88 -2.63 22.11
CA ILE A 134 -15.90 -3.72 22.17
C ILE A 134 -16.45 -5.03 21.61
N SER A 135 -17.72 -5.34 21.81
CA SER A 135 -18.32 -6.57 21.29
C SER A 135 -18.32 -6.60 19.76
N TYR A 136 -18.68 -5.50 19.11
CA TYR A 136 -18.66 -5.39 17.65
C TYR A 136 -17.25 -5.50 17.08
N ALA A 137 -16.29 -4.80 17.68
CA ALA A 137 -14.90 -4.83 17.26
C ALA A 137 -14.29 -6.23 17.45
N ARG A 138 -14.56 -6.87 18.56
CA ARG A 138 -14.10 -8.25 18.85
C ARG A 138 -14.68 -9.25 17.87
N ASP A 139 -15.99 -9.24 17.68
CA ASP A 139 -16.69 -10.18 16.79
C ASP A 139 -16.16 -10.11 15.35
N TYR A 140 -15.88 -8.89 14.87
CA TYR A 140 -15.27 -8.69 13.57
C TYR A 140 -13.83 -9.18 13.52
N MET A 141 -13.00 -8.75 14.47
CA MET A 141 -11.56 -9.04 14.47
C MET A 141 -11.22 -10.49 14.71
N VAL A 142 -11.97 -11.20 15.52
CA VAL A 142 -11.75 -12.65 15.74
C VAL A 142 -11.81 -13.40 14.39
N ILE A 143 -12.81 -13.13 13.57
CA ILE A 143 -12.98 -13.78 12.26
C ILE A 143 -11.87 -13.36 11.30
N ILE A 144 -11.56 -12.06 11.24
CA ILE A 144 -10.47 -11.53 10.39
C ILE A 144 -9.13 -12.15 10.80
N LEU A 145 -8.83 -12.27 12.08
CA LEU A 145 -7.58 -12.85 12.56
C LEU A 145 -7.51 -14.37 12.34
N LEU A 146 -8.61 -15.08 12.46
CA LEU A 146 -8.64 -16.50 12.09
C LEU A 146 -8.37 -16.71 10.60
N GLY A 147 -8.79 -15.78 9.74
CA GLY A 147 -8.55 -15.80 8.31
C GLY A 147 -7.29 -15.04 7.86
N ASN A 148 -6.48 -14.52 8.79
CA ASN A 148 -5.36 -13.64 8.47
C ASN A 148 -4.27 -14.33 7.62
N VAL A 149 -4.04 -15.61 7.81
CA VAL A 149 -3.11 -16.39 6.97
C VAL A 149 -3.55 -16.38 5.51
N ILE A 150 -4.85 -16.47 5.27
CA ILE A 150 -5.45 -16.40 3.92
C ILE A 150 -5.20 -15.02 3.33
N THR A 151 -5.42 -13.96 4.10
CA THR A 151 -5.17 -12.57 3.67
C THR A 151 -3.71 -12.35 3.30
N HIS A 152 -2.77 -12.77 4.15
CA HIS A 152 -1.34 -12.64 3.88
C HIS A 152 -0.92 -13.43 2.65
N MET A 153 -1.40 -14.67 2.50
CA MET A 153 -1.11 -15.50 1.34
C MET A 153 -1.65 -14.88 0.05
N TYR A 154 -2.90 -14.40 0.09
CA TYR A 154 -3.54 -13.71 -1.03
C TYR A 154 -2.74 -12.46 -1.47
N LEU A 155 -2.34 -11.61 -0.53
CA LEU A 155 -1.56 -10.40 -0.82
C LEU A 155 -0.17 -10.73 -1.37
N GLY A 156 0.51 -11.71 -0.77
CA GLY A 156 1.83 -12.15 -1.21
C GLY A 156 1.83 -12.73 -2.61
N LEU A 157 0.92 -13.63 -2.91
CA LEU A 157 0.79 -14.23 -4.26
C LEU A 157 0.33 -13.21 -5.30
N ASN A 158 -0.50 -12.24 -4.93
CA ASN A 158 -0.90 -11.15 -5.82
C ASN A 158 0.31 -10.30 -6.23
N ALA A 159 1.18 -9.96 -5.29
CA ALA A 159 2.42 -9.24 -5.59
C ALA A 159 3.36 -10.05 -6.52
N LEU A 160 3.46 -11.36 -6.31
CA LEU A 160 4.26 -12.24 -7.15
C LEU A 160 3.68 -12.41 -8.56
N LEU A 161 2.37 -12.38 -8.74
CA LEU A 161 1.74 -12.39 -10.07
C LEU A 161 2.20 -11.18 -10.90
N ARG A 162 2.24 -9.99 -10.29
CA ARG A 162 2.76 -8.79 -10.97
C ARG A 162 4.24 -8.94 -11.32
N ALA A 163 5.05 -9.35 -10.35
CA ALA A 163 6.49 -9.51 -10.52
C ALA A 163 6.86 -10.58 -11.57
N SER A 164 6.03 -11.60 -11.72
CA SER A 164 6.21 -12.68 -12.68
C SER A 164 5.70 -12.39 -14.10
N GLY A 165 5.26 -11.15 -14.35
CA GLY A 165 4.82 -10.73 -15.69
C GLY A 165 3.32 -10.88 -15.95
N HIS A 166 2.50 -11.04 -14.91
CA HIS A 166 1.06 -11.24 -15.01
C HIS A 166 0.25 -10.15 -14.27
N PRO A 167 0.39 -8.85 -14.63
CA PRO A 167 -0.33 -7.77 -13.94
C PRO A 167 -1.84 -7.87 -14.07
N GLN A 168 -2.33 -8.36 -15.22
CA GLN A 168 -3.76 -8.55 -15.45
C GLN A 168 -4.35 -9.66 -14.58
N LYS A 169 -3.60 -10.76 -14.36
CA LYS A 169 -4.04 -11.82 -13.44
C LYS A 169 -4.10 -11.31 -11.99
N ALA A 170 -3.15 -10.47 -11.58
CA ALA A 170 -3.18 -9.82 -10.28
C ALA A 170 -4.40 -8.91 -10.12
N MET A 171 -4.70 -8.09 -11.12
CA MET A 171 -5.92 -7.28 -11.16
C MET A 171 -7.17 -8.14 -11.10
N THR A 172 -7.26 -9.19 -11.89
CA THR A 172 -8.41 -10.11 -11.92
C THR A 172 -8.64 -10.73 -10.55
N ALA A 173 -7.60 -11.16 -9.86
CA ALA A 173 -7.72 -11.69 -8.49
C ALA A 173 -8.32 -10.66 -7.54
N THR A 174 -7.86 -9.42 -7.58
CA THR A 174 -8.37 -8.33 -6.73
C THR A 174 -9.82 -7.99 -7.08
N ILE A 175 -10.14 -7.79 -8.35
CA ILE A 175 -11.50 -7.47 -8.80
C ILE A 175 -12.48 -8.60 -8.44
N THR A 176 -12.08 -9.85 -8.63
CA THR A 176 -12.89 -11.01 -8.24
C THR A 176 -13.18 -11.01 -6.74
N THR A 177 -12.18 -10.74 -5.92
CA THR A 177 -12.37 -10.60 -4.46
C THR A 177 -13.36 -9.50 -4.12
N VAL A 178 -13.23 -8.34 -4.73
CA VAL A 178 -14.13 -7.19 -4.51
C VAL A 178 -15.57 -7.53 -4.93
N ILE A 179 -15.76 -8.11 -6.09
CA ILE A 179 -17.09 -8.48 -6.60
C ILE A 179 -17.76 -9.52 -5.69
N ILE A 180 -17.06 -10.60 -5.36
CA ILE A 180 -17.59 -11.67 -4.51
C ILE A 180 -17.94 -11.12 -3.13
N ASN A 181 -17.08 -10.31 -2.54
CA ASN A 181 -17.34 -9.71 -1.25
C ASN A 181 -18.55 -8.78 -1.28
N THR A 182 -18.66 -7.91 -2.29
CA THR A 182 -19.81 -7.01 -2.47
C THR A 182 -21.12 -7.77 -2.63
N ILE A 183 -21.11 -8.96 -3.24
CA ILE A 183 -22.28 -9.82 -3.36
C ILE A 183 -22.59 -10.52 -2.04
N LEU A 184 -21.59 -11.03 -1.34
CA LEU A 184 -21.77 -11.80 -0.10
C LEU A 184 -22.12 -10.93 1.11
N ASP A 185 -21.66 -9.68 1.17
CA ASP A 185 -21.96 -8.78 2.29
C ASP A 185 -23.47 -8.65 2.58
N PRO A 186 -24.32 -8.24 1.62
CA PRO A 186 -25.76 -8.14 1.88
C PRO A 186 -26.39 -9.49 2.19
N ILE A 187 -25.91 -10.58 1.61
CA ILE A 187 -26.45 -11.91 1.88
C ILE A 187 -26.18 -12.29 3.34
N PHE A 188 -24.97 -12.13 3.84
CA PHE A 188 -24.60 -12.53 5.19
C PHE A 188 -25.11 -11.55 6.25
N ILE A 189 -25.13 -10.26 5.95
CA ILE A 189 -25.59 -9.23 6.89
C ILE A 189 -27.11 -9.21 6.99
N TYR A 190 -27.80 -9.13 5.85
CA TYR A 190 -29.26 -8.91 5.81
C TYR A 190 -30.07 -10.20 5.75
N LEU A 191 -29.68 -11.15 4.88
CA LEU A 191 -30.46 -12.36 4.67
C LEU A 191 -30.22 -13.40 5.79
N PHE A 192 -28.98 -13.61 6.18
CA PHE A 192 -28.62 -14.57 7.24
C PHE A 192 -28.59 -13.94 8.63
N HIS A 193 -28.72 -12.62 8.73
CA HIS A 193 -28.71 -11.88 10.00
C HIS A 193 -27.46 -12.10 10.86
N TRP A 194 -26.30 -12.30 10.22
CA TRP A 194 -25.04 -12.51 10.93
C TRP A 194 -24.37 -11.20 11.38
N GLY A 195 -24.93 -10.06 11.00
CA GLY A 195 -24.43 -8.74 11.40
C GLY A 195 -23.00 -8.48 10.96
N ILE A 196 -22.20 -7.91 11.87
CA ILE A 196 -20.81 -7.56 11.58
C ILE A 196 -19.92 -8.81 11.36
N GLN A 197 -20.26 -9.92 11.97
CA GLN A 197 -19.59 -11.19 11.73
C GLN A 197 -19.80 -11.65 10.28
N GLY A 198 -20.99 -11.41 9.71
CA GLY A 198 -21.28 -11.70 8.31
C GLY A 198 -20.38 -10.94 7.35
N ALA A 199 -20.11 -9.68 7.61
CA ALA A 199 -19.16 -8.87 6.83
C ALA A 199 -17.74 -9.44 6.88
N ALA A 200 -17.26 -9.84 8.06
CA ALA A 200 -15.95 -10.45 8.22
C ALA A 200 -15.84 -11.80 7.49
N ILE A 201 -16.85 -12.65 7.60
CA ILE A 201 -16.92 -13.94 6.89
C ILE A 201 -16.94 -13.73 5.38
N ALA A 202 -17.71 -12.76 4.88
CA ALA A 202 -17.76 -12.42 3.46
C ALA A 202 -16.38 -12.01 2.93
N THR A 203 -15.64 -11.20 3.66
CA THR A 203 -14.27 -10.80 3.32
C THR A 203 -13.34 -12.00 3.21
N ILE A 204 -13.29 -12.84 4.22
CA ILE A 204 -12.41 -14.00 4.24
C ILE A 204 -12.80 -15.02 3.16
N LEU A 205 -14.08 -15.27 2.96
CA LEU A 205 -14.57 -16.21 1.94
C LEU A 205 -14.23 -15.74 0.53
N ALA A 206 -14.38 -14.43 0.24
CA ALA A 206 -13.97 -13.85 -1.02
C ALA A 206 -12.47 -14.02 -1.27
N GLN A 207 -11.65 -13.79 -0.26
CA GLN A 207 -10.20 -14.00 -0.33
C GLN A 207 -9.84 -15.47 -0.53
N ILE A 208 -10.54 -16.42 0.11
CA ILE A 208 -10.32 -17.86 -0.10
C ILE A 208 -10.55 -18.22 -1.57
N ILE A 209 -11.65 -17.78 -2.16
CA ILE A 209 -11.98 -18.09 -3.55
C ILE A 209 -10.89 -17.55 -4.49
N SER A 210 -10.48 -16.32 -4.30
CA SER A 210 -9.39 -15.72 -5.09
C SER A 210 -8.05 -16.40 -4.86
N LEU A 211 -7.76 -16.80 -3.61
CA LEU A 211 -6.54 -17.52 -3.28
C LEU A 211 -6.47 -18.89 -3.95
N VAL A 212 -7.57 -19.63 -3.97
CA VAL A 212 -7.65 -20.91 -4.70
C VAL A 212 -7.33 -20.72 -6.18
N TRP A 213 -7.87 -19.67 -6.78
CA TRP A 213 -7.56 -19.33 -8.17
C TRP A 213 -6.09 -18.95 -8.37
N GLN A 214 -5.50 -18.19 -7.45
CA GLN A 214 -4.07 -17.85 -7.49
C GLN A 214 -3.18 -19.09 -7.37
N PHE A 215 -3.47 -20.00 -6.44
CA PHE A 215 -2.75 -21.27 -6.33
C PHE A 215 -2.87 -22.10 -7.60
N LYS A 216 -4.07 -22.19 -8.17
CA LYS A 216 -4.28 -22.88 -9.45
C LYS A 216 -3.43 -22.27 -10.56
N THR A 217 -3.30 -20.96 -10.62
CA THR A 217 -2.43 -20.26 -11.58
C THR A 217 -0.97 -20.64 -11.38
N PHE A 218 -0.49 -20.69 -10.13
CA PHE A 218 0.89 -21.08 -9.82
C PHE A 218 1.15 -22.60 -9.90
N THR A 219 0.13 -23.45 -10.04
CA THR A 219 0.34 -24.88 -10.29
C THR A 219 0.59 -25.21 -11.77
N ASN A 220 0.40 -24.26 -12.67
CA ASN A 220 0.64 -24.45 -14.08
C ASN A 220 2.15 -24.61 -14.37
N LYS A 221 2.56 -25.81 -14.73
CA LYS A 221 3.97 -26.15 -15.02
C LYS A 221 4.54 -25.44 -16.26
N ASN A 222 3.68 -24.87 -17.10
CA ASN A 222 4.11 -24.10 -18.26
C ASN A 222 4.59 -22.68 -17.88
N GLU A 223 4.24 -22.22 -16.69
CA GLU A 223 4.74 -20.98 -16.15
C GLU A 223 6.14 -21.17 -15.54
N LEU A 224 6.99 -20.17 -15.61
CA LEU A 224 8.34 -20.28 -15.04
C LEU A 224 8.29 -20.40 -13.51
N LEU A 225 7.52 -19.52 -12.89
CA LEU A 225 7.26 -19.58 -11.46
C LEU A 225 6.05 -20.47 -11.23
N HIS A 226 6.28 -21.67 -10.77
CA HIS A 226 5.23 -22.62 -10.41
C HIS A 226 5.57 -23.35 -9.12
N LEU A 227 4.53 -23.77 -8.43
CA LEU A 227 4.66 -24.53 -7.18
C LEU A 227 5.20 -25.94 -7.47
N ARG A 228 6.28 -26.30 -6.80
CA ARG A 228 6.88 -27.64 -6.89
C ARG A 228 7.45 -28.07 -5.54
N ARG A 229 7.74 -29.33 -5.37
CA ARG A 229 8.36 -29.86 -4.17
C ARG A 229 9.78 -29.27 -3.99
N GLY A 230 10.17 -29.01 -2.75
CA GLY A 230 11.52 -28.59 -2.37
C GLY A 230 11.75 -27.07 -2.35
N ILE A 231 10.81 -26.24 -2.81
CA ILE A 231 10.95 -24.77 -2.76
C ILE A 231 10.47 -24.13 -1.45
N TYR A 232 9.76 -24.88 -0.62
CA TYR A 232 9.14 -24.35 0.62
C TYR A 232 10.11 -24.22 1.78
N LYS A 233 11.28 -24.86 1.70
CA LYS A 233 12.30 -24.71 2.73
C LYS A 233 12.82 -23.29 2.75
N LEU A 234 12.74 -22.64 3.92
CA LEU A 234 13.24 -21.30 4.12
C LEU A 234 14.75 -21.26 3.90
N ARG A 235 15.18 -20.31 3.06
CA ARG A 235 16.60 -20.00 2.84
C ARG A 235 16.92 -18.68 3.51
N GLY A 236 17.90 -18.68 4.41
CA GLY A 236 18.24 -17.50 5.21
C GLY A 236 18.53 -16.24 4.39
N THR A 237 19.21 -16.38 3.26
CA THR A 237 19.49 -15.26 2.35
C THR A 237 18.20 -14.69 1.73
N ILE A 238 17.30 -15.54 1.27
CA ILE A 238 16.01 -15.12 0.70
C ILE A 238 15.15 -14.44 1.76
N VAL A 239 15.04 -15.03 2.94
CA VAL A 239 14.26 -14.49 4.07
C VAL A 239 14.82 -13.12 4.47
N LYS A 240 16.13 -13.01 4.67
CA LYS A 240 16.78 -11.75 5.04
C LYS A 240 16.54 -10.65 4.02
N ASN A 241 16.73 -10.92 2.74
CA ASN A 241 16.54 -9.94 1.68
C ASN A 241 15.07 -9.55 1.49
N THR A 242 14.17 -10.51 1.57
CA THR A 242 12.73 -10.26 1.50
C THR A 242 12.26 -9.35 2.62
N ILE A 243 12.63 -9.65 3.86
CA ILE A 243 12.27 -8.83 5.03
C ILE A 243 12.93 -7.46 4.95
N ALA A 244 14.20 -7.38 4.58
CA ALA A 244 14.91 -6.10 4.47
C ALA A 244 14.24 -5.15 3.47
N ILE A 245 13.87 -5.62 2.29
CA ILE A 245 13.20 -4.81 1.27
C ILE A 245 11.78 -4.46 1.71
N GLY A 246 11.04 -5.42 2.23
CA GLY A 246 9.66 -5.23 2.70
C GLY A 246 9.55 -4.38 3.97
N MET A 247 10.64 -4.16 4.68
CA MET A 247 10.66 -3.32 5.89
C MET A 247 10.31 -1.86 5.58
N SER A 248 10.61 -1.36 4.38
CA SER A 248 10.29 0.01 3.97
C SER A 248 8.78 0.30 4.01
N PRO A 249 7.91 -0.40 3.27
CA PRO A 249 6.48 -0.17 3.34
C PRO A 249 5.89 -0.55 4.71
N PHE A 250 6.44 -1.56 5.38
CA PHE A 250 6.00 -1.93 6.72
C PHE A 250 6.19 -0.80 7.73
N LEU A 251 7.39 -0.24 7.83
CA LEU A 251 7.69 0.86 8.75
C LEU A 251 6.94 2.15 8.36
N MET A 252 6.74 2.39 7.08
CA MET A 252 5.95 3.53 6.62
C MET A 252 4.50 3.43 7.09
N ASN A 253 3.86 2.28 6.93
CA ASN A 253 2.49 2.07 7.41
C ASN A 253 2.38 2.15 8.93
N LEU A 254 3.35 1.57 9.64
CA LEU A 254 3.40 1.64 11.10
C LEU A 254 3.54 3.09 11.59
N ALA A 255 4.46 3.83 11.00
CA ALA A 255 4.66 5.26 11.34
C ALA A 255 3.41 6.09 11.02
N ALA A 256 2.75 5.84 9.89
CA ALA A 256 1.52 6.53 9.52
C ALA A 256 0.39 6.32 10.54
N CYS A 257 0.24 5.11 11.09
CA CYS A 257 -0.73 4.85 12.14
C CYS A 257 -0.48 5.70 13.40
N PHE A 258 0.76 5.78 13.85
CA PHE A 258 1.12 6.60 15.01
C PHE A 258 0.93 8.10 14.74
N ILE A 259 1.29 8.57 13.56
CA ILE A 259 1.16 9.99 13.18
C ILE A 259 -0.28 10.45 13.18
N VAL A 260 -1.21 9.65 12.69
CA VAL A 260 -2.64 9.97 12.72
C VAL A 260 -3.12 10.18 14.15
N ILE A 261 -2.63 9.39 15.10
CA ILE A 261 -2.95 9.56 16.53
C ILE A 261 -2.46 10.92 17.05
N PHE A 262 -1.23 11.31 16.72
CA PHE A 262 -0.68 12.62 17.12
C PHE A 262 -1.42 13.79 16.48
N ILE A 263 -1.78 13.68 15.19
CA ILE A 263 -2.56 14.71 14.49
C ILE A 263 -3.94 14.88 15.15
N ASN A 264 -4.65 13.78 15.36
CA ASN A 264 -5.99 13.82 15.95
C ASN A 264 -5.96 14.40 17.37
N LYS A 265 -4.98 13.99 18.17
CA LYS A 265 -4.80 14.52 19.54
C LYS A 265 -4.53 16.02 19.51
N GLY A 266 -3.62 16.47 18.67
CA GLY A 266 -3.28 17.88 18.54
C GLY A 266 -4.44 18.72 18.03
N LEU A 267 -5.15 18.29 17.00
CA LEU A 267 -6.32 19.01 16.48
C LEU A 267 -7.45 19.09 17.50
N LYS A 268 -7.70 18.02 18.26
CA LYS A 268 -8.69 18.01 19.32
C LYS A 268 -8.38 19.03 20.42
N GLU A 269 -7.10 19.15 20.81
CA GLU A 269 -6.65 20.04 21.85
C GLU A 269 -6.87 21.53 21.49
N TYR A 270 -6.64 21.90 20.21
CA TYR A 270 -6.74 23.30 19.76
C TYR A 270 -8.12 23.68 19.22
N ASP A 271 -8.77 22.83 18.44
CA ASP A 271 -10.01 23.17 17.72
C ASP A 271 -11.18 22.21 18.01
N GLY A 272 -10.99 21.20 18.86
CA GLY A 272 -12.02 20.27 19.28
C GLY A 272 -12.31 19.16 18.26
N ASP A 273 -13.44 18.50 18.45
CA ASP A 273 -13.81 17.30 17.65
C ASP A 273 -14.14 17.62 16.19
N LEU A 274 -14.58 18.85 15.91
CA LEU A 274 -14.86 19.27 14.51
C LEU A 274 -13.61 19.25 13.64
N ALA A 275 -12.45 19.59 14.21
CA ALA A 275 -11.17 19.55 13.49
C ALA A 275 -10.72 18.14 13.15
N ILE A 276 -11.02 17.15 14.00
CA ILE A 276 -10.77 15.74 13.69
C ILE A 276 -11.61 15.30 12.50
N GLY A 277 -12.88 15.69 12.46
CA GLY A 277 -13.77 15.43 11.32
C GLY A 277 -13.26 16.07 10.03
N ALA A 278 -12.78 17.31 10.11
CA ALA A 278 -12.18 18.02 9.00
C ALA A 278 -10.93 17.32 8.46
N PHE A 279 -10.03 16.89 9.34
CA PHE A 279 -8.86 16.11 8.96
C PHE A 279 -9.25 14.79 8.29
N GLY A 280 -10.26 14.09 8.81
CA GLY A 280 -10.78 12.88 8.21
C GLY A 280 -11.27 13.07 6.78
N ILE A 281 -11.99 14.16 6.49
CA ILE A 281 -12.46 14.51 5.14
C ILE A 281 -11.27 14.84 4.22
N VAL A 282 -10.36 15.70 4.66
CA VAL A 282 -9.18 16.08 3.90
C VAL A 282 -8.33 14.85 3.56
N ASN A 283 -8.11 13.98 4.54
CA ASN A 283 -7.34 12.76 4.34
C ASN A 283 -7.99 11.81 3.31
N ARG A 284 -9.31 11.69 3.30
CA ARG A 284 -10.04 10.89 2.30
C ARG A 284 -9.87 11.44 0.89
N ILE A 285 -9.95 12.76 0.71
CA ILE A 285 -9.75 13.41 -0.59
C ILE A 285 -8.32 13.19 -1.09
N VAL A 286 -7.34 13.45 -0.23
CA VAL A 286 -5.91 13.25 -0.54
C VAL A 286 -5.62 11.79 -0.89
N PHE A 287 -6.22 10.86 -0.17
CA PHE A 287 -6.00 9.43 -0.35
C PHE A 287 -6.44 8.92 -1.73
N LEU A 288 -7.47 9.51 -2.35
CA LEU A 288 -7.87 9.16 -3.72
C LEU A 288 -6.74 9.36 -4.72
N PHE A 289 -6.04 10.49 -4.63
CA PHE A 289 -4.90 10.78 -5.50
C PHE A 289 -3.68 9.92 -5.16
N VAL A 290 -3.43 9.72 -3.88
CA VAL A 290 -2.34 8.86 -3.40
C VAL A 290 -2.51 7.42 -3.90
N MET A 291 -3.73 6.88 -3.94
CA MET A 291 -4.01 5.53 -4.46
C MET A 291 -3.61 5.38 -5.93
N ILE A 292 -3.85 6.39 -6.75
CA ILE A 292 -3.45 6.38 -8.17
C ILE A 292 -1.93 6.35 -8.28
N VAL A 293 -1.22 7.16 -7.48
CA VAL A 293 0.25 7.16 -7.45
C VAL A 293 0.79 5.81 -6.96
N MET A 294 0.15 5.21 -5.96
CA MET A 294 0.54 3.86 -5.50
C MET A 294 0.34 2.80 -6.59
N GLY A 295 -0.72 2.90 -7.38
CA GLY A 295 -0.92 2.04 -8.54
C GLY A 295 0.17 2.22 -9.60
N LEU A 296 0.58 3.46 -9.89
CA LEU A 296 1.72 3.75 -10.75
C LEU A 296 3.03 3.12 -10.20
N ASN A 297 3.27 3.23 -8.92
CA ASN A 297 4.43 2.64 -8.25
C ASN A 297 4.43 1.11 -8.35
N GLN A 298 3.28 0.48 -8.17
CA GLN A 298 3.14 -0.97 -8.34
C GLN A 298 3.38 -1.42 -9.78
N GLY A 299 3.04 -0.59 -10.76
CA GLY A 299 3.35 -0.82 -12.16
C GLY A 299 4.84 -0.63 -12.50
N MET A 300 5.48 0.37 -11.91
CA MET A 300 6.92 0.64 -12.08
C MET A 300 7.78 -0.48 -11.49
N GLN A 301 7.40 -1.05 -10.36
CA GLN A 301 8.21 -1.97 -9.56
C GLN A 301 8.77 -3.16 -10.37
N PRO A 302 7.97 -3.97 -11.07
CA PRO A 302 8.51 -5.11 -11.83
C PRO A 302 9.40 -4.66 -12.99
N ILE A 303 9.10 -3.55 -13.64
CA ILE A 303 9.88 -3.03 -14.77
C ILE A 303 11.25 -2.53 -14.27
N ALA A 304 11.27 -1.73 -13.22
CA ALA A 304 12.51 -1.21 -12.63
C ALA A 304 13.38 -2.33 -12.07
N GLY A 305 12.79 -3.26 -11.31
CA GLY A 305 13.49 -4.39 -10.71
C GLY A 305 14.11 -5.32 -11.75
N TYR A 306 13.35 -5.68 -12.78
CA TYR A 306 13.84 -6.53 -13.88
C TYR A 306 15.01 -5.87 -14.61
N ASN A 307 14.85 -4.63 -15.08
CA ASN A 307 15.88 -3.94 -15.85
C ASN A 307 17.11 -3.62 -15.00
N PHE A 308 16.94 -3.38 -13.72
CA PHE A 308 18.06 -3.24 -12.79
C PHE A 308 18.85 -4.56 -12.65
N GLY A 309 18.16 -5.69 -12.49
CA GLY A 309 18.78 -7.01 -12.45
C GLY A 309 19.50 -7.36 -13.77
N ALA A 310 18.95 -6.94 -14.89
CA ALA A 310 19.53 -7.09 -16.23
C ALA A 310 20.62 -6.06 -16.56
N GLN A 311 20.98 -5.18 -15.64
CA GLN A 311 21.97 -4.09 -15.80
C GLN A 311 21.63 -3.08 -16.92
N GLN A 312 20.36 -2.98 -17.30
CA GLN A 312 19.86 -2.04 -18.31
C GLN A 312 19.50 -0.68 -17.66
N TYR A 313 20.48 0.01 -17.14
CA TYR A 313 20.28 1.26 -16.35
C TYR A 313 19.60 2.39 -17.12
N HIS A 314 19.76 2.44 -18.45
CA HIS A 314 19.04 3.40 -19.28
C HIS A 314 17.52 3.21 -19.18
N ARG A 315 17.07 1.95 -19.24
CA ARG A 315 15.64 1.59 -19.13
C ARG A 315 15.12 1.84 -17.72
N VAL A 316 15.93 1.55 -16.69
CA VAL A 316 15.63 1.88 -15.29
C VAL A 316 15.38 3.38 -15.12
N ASN A 317 16.26 4.22 -15.65
CA ASN A 317 16.09 5.68 -15.61
C ASN A 317 14.85 6.15 -16.38
N GLN A 318 14.56 5.52 -17.52
CA GLN A 318 13.41 5.88 -18.35
C GLN A 318 12.08 5.56 -17.65
N VAL A 319 11.94 4.38 -17.04
CA VAL A 319 10.72 4.03 -16.30
C VAL A 319 10.54 4.92 -15.08
N LEU A 320 11.61 5.25 -14.38
CA LEU A 320 11.57 6.17 -13.25
C LEU A 320 11.06 7.56 -13.67
N LYS A 321 11.63 8.14 -14.73
CA LYS A 321 11.21 9.45 -15.26
C LYS A 321 9.75 9.47 -15.68
N LEU A 322 9.30 8.45 -16.42
CA LEU A 322 7.90 8.36 -16.85
C LEU A 322 6.95 8.20 -15.67
N THR A 323 7.33 7.43 -14.66
CA THR A 323 6.53 7.27 -13.45
C THR A 323 6.47 8.57 -12.65
N ILE A 324 7.57 9.31 -12.54
CA ILE A 324 7.60 10.65 -11.91
C ILE A 324 6.66 11.60 -12.66
N TYR A 325 6.70 11.64 -13.99
CA TYR A 325 5.81 12.50 -14.77
C TYR A 325 4.34 12.13 -14.57
N GLY A 326 4.01 10.85 -14.59
CA GLY A 326 2.65 10.39 -14.33
C GLY A 326 2.16 10.72 -12.91
N ALA A 327 2.98 10.49 -11.92
CA ALA A 327 2.68 10.80 -10.53
C ALA A 327 2.55 12.31 -10.30
N THR A 328 3.42 13.12 -10.90
CA THR A 328 3.34 14.58 -10.83
C THR A 328 2.06 15.09 -11.48
N ALA A 329 1.65 14.54 -12.62
CA ALA A 329 0.38 14.89 -13.25
C ALA A 329 -0.82 14.61 -12.33
N VAL A 330 -0.84 13.45 -11.68
CA VAL A 330 -1.91 13.05 -10.75
C VAL A 330 -1.92 13.96 -9.51
N THR A 331 -0.78 14.19 -8.90
CA THR A 331 -0.70 15.03 -7.69
C THR A 331 -0.93 16.51 -8.00
N THR A 332 -0.53 16.99 -9.16
CA THR A 332 -0.87 18.35 -9.64
C THR A 332 -2.38 18.48 -9.86
N THR A 333 -3.06 17.47 -10.38
CA THR A 333 -4.52 17.46 -10.47
C THR A 333 -5.15 17.54 -9.08
N GLY A 334 -4.64 16.79 -8.09
CA GLY A 334 -5.05 16.90 -6.70
C GLY A 334 -4.83 18.29 -6.10
N PHE A 335 -3.71 18.92 -6.41
CA PHE A 335 -3.42 20.31 -6.05
C PHE A 335 -4.44 21.29 -6.66
N LEU A 336 -4.74 21.16 -7.92
CA LEU A 336 -5.72 22.05 -8.60
C LEU A 336 -7.13 21.86 -8.01
N VAL A 337 -7.55 20.64 -7.74
CA VAL A 337 -8.84 20.37 -7.09
C VAL A 337 -8.89 20.98 -5.69
N GLY A 338 -7.85 20.82 -4.90
CA GLY A 338 -7.79 21.34 -3.53
C GLY A 338 -7.68 22.85 -3.44
N GLU A 339 -7.04 23.53 -4.39
CA GLU A 339 -6.89 24.97 -4.41
C GLU A 339 -8.05 25.70 -5.10
N LEU A 340 -8.55 25.17 -6.21
CA LEU A 340 -9.59 25.83 -7.01
C LEU A 340 -11.01 25.46 -6.59
N MET A 341 -11.23 24.24 -6.10
CA MET A 341 -12.54 23.69 -5.77
C MET A 341 -12.58 23.01 -4.40
N PRO A 342 -11.98 23.56 -3.33
CA PRO A 342 -11.90 22.84 -2.05
C PRO A 342 -13.28 22.64 -1.42
N GLU A 343 -14.16 23.63 -1.49
CA GLU A 343 -15.51 23.55 -0.93
C GLU A 343 -16.38 22.53 -1.65
N LEU A 344 -16.27 22.47 -2.98
CA LEU A 344 -17.01 21.50 -3.78
C LEU A 344 -16.55 20.06 -3.46
N ALA A 345 -15.24 19.82 -3.36
CA ALA A 345 -14.70 18.53 -3.01
C ALA A 345 -15.12 18.09 -1.61
N VAL A 346 -15.11 18.99 -0.64
CA VAL A 346 -15.52 18.71 0.75
C VAL A 346 -17.02 18.53 0.87
N SER A 347 -17.82 19.29 0.12
CA SER A 347 -19.29 19.20 0.16
C SER A 347 -19.84 17.84 -0.27
N ALA A 348 -19.06 17.04 -0.99
CA ALA A 348 -19.41 15.66 -1.30
C ALA A 348 -19.46 14.75 -0.05
N PHE A 349 -18.80 15.14 1.05
CA PHE A 349 -18.70 14.34 2.28
C PHE A 349 -19.60 14.85 3.42
N THR A 350 -19.97 16.13 3.42
CA THR A 350 -20.75 16.73 4.49
C THR A 350 -21.57 17.91 3.99
N THR A 351 -22.70 18.16 4.64
CA THR A 351 -23.55 19.35 4.44
C THR A 351 -23.38 20.38 5.56
N HIS A 352 -22.63 20.05 6.61
CA HIS A 352 -22.41 20.94 7.76
C HIS A 352 -21.46 22.07 7.36
N GLU A 353 -21.95 23.32 7.36
CA GLU A 353 -21.22 24.48 6.83
C GLU A 353 -19.91 24.76 7.57
N GLY A 354 -19.89 24.70 8.89
CA GLY A 354 -18.67 24.88 9.69
C GLY A 354 -17.61 23.84 9.39
N LEU A 355 -18.02 22.59 9.17
CA LEU A 355 -17.11 21.50 8.79
C LEU A 355 -16.59 21.68 7.37
N ILE A 356 -17.42 22.16 6.43
CA ILE A 356 -17.01 22.48 5.05
C ILE A 356 -15.93 23.56 5.06
N GLN A 357 -16.09 24.64 5.79
CA GLN A 357 -15.13 25.75 5.84
C GLN A 357 -13.80 25.30 6.45
N LEU A 358 -13.84 24.60 7.57
CA LEU A 358 -12.63 24.09 8.24
C LEU A 358 -11.89 23.07 7.36
N SER A 359 -12.61 22.15 6.73
CA SER A 359 -12.04 21.15 5.83
C SER A 359 -11.47 21.77 4.56
N ALA A 360 -12.16 22.75 3.98
CA ALA A 360 -11.67 23.46 2.78
C ALA A 360 -10.38 24.22 3.07
N THR A 361 -10.29 24.90 4.20
CA THR A 361 -9.07 25.58 4.62
C THR A 361 -7.93 24.59 4.86
N GLY A 362 -8.20 23.49 5.55
CA GLY A 362 -7.22 22.43 5.78
C GLY A 362 -6.75 21.78 4.48
N LEU A 363 -7.65 21.51 3.54
CA LEU A 363 -7.32 20.92 2.24
C LEU A 363 -6.39 21.83 1.45
N ARG A 364 -6.66 23.14 1.38
CA ARG A 364 -5.78 24.11 0.71
C ARG A 364 -4.36 24.08 1.26
N ILE A 365 -4.22 24.03 2.58
CA ILE A 365 -2.90 23.97 3.22
C ILE A 365 -2.19 22.66 2.88
N VAL A 366 -2.87 21.54 3.02
CA VAL A 366 -2.27 20.21 2.82
C VAL A 366 -1.79 19.99 1.40
N VAL A 367 -2.51 20.51 0.39
CA VAL A 367 -2.16 20.28 -1.02
C VAL A 367 -1.16 21.28 -1.60
N ILE A 368 -0.69 22.26 -0.84
CA ILE A 368 0.14 23.34 -1.37
C ILE A 368 1.42 22.85 -2.05
N PHE A 369 2.06 21.81 -1.52
CA PHE A 369 3.22 21.15 -2.12
C PHE A 369 2.89 19.78 -2.72
N PHE A 370 1.61 19.50 -2.96
CA PHE A 370 1.16 18.23 -3.49
C PHE A 370 1.80 17.87 -4.85
N PRO A 371 2.06 18.81 -5.78
CA PRO A 371 2.78 18.49 -7.01
C PRO A 371 4.14 17.82 -6.80
N ILE A 372 4.81 18.10 -5.69
CA ILE A 372 6.14 17.51 -5.38
C ILE A 372 6.01 16.16 -4.65
N ILE A 373 4.89 15.87 -4.03
CA ILE A 373 4.65 14.59 -3.33
C ILE A 373 4.77 13.42 -4.29
N GLY A 374 4.25 13.53 -5.50
CA GLY A 374 4.35 12.49 -6.51
C GLY A 374 5.80 12.08 -6.77
N PHE A 375 6.69 13.06 -6.90
CA PHE A 375 8.13 12.81 -7.03
C PHE A 375 8.71 12.09 -5.81
N GLN A 376 8.40 12.53 -4.60
CA GLN A 376 8.92 11.93 -3.37
C GLN A 376 8.45 10.48 -3.20
N MET A 377 7.16 10.21 -3.43
CA MET A 377 6.58 8.87 -3.34
C MET A 377 7.20 7.90 -4.37
N VAL A 378 7.35 8.34 -5.62
CA VAL A 378 7.96 7.54 -6.68
C VAL A 378 9.42 7.27 -6.37
N THR A 379 10.18 8.25 -5.91
CA THR A 379 11.60 8.08 -5.57
C THR A 379 11.80 7.10 -4.43
N SER A 380 11.00 7.18 -3.38
CA SER A 380 11.04 6.22 -2.27
C SER A 380 10.75 4.79 -2.73
N ASN A 381 9.70 4.62 -3.51
CA ASN A 381 9.32 3.31 -4.07
C ASN A 381 10.34 2.80 -5.10
N PHE A 382 10.99 3.68 -5.84
CA PHE A 382 12.03 3.31 -6.79
C PHE A 382 13.21 2.61 -6.12
N PHE A 383 13.74 3.15 -5.04
CA PHE A 383 14.83 2.49 -4.31
C PHE A 383 14.42 1.12 -3.77
N GLN A 384 13.17 1.00 -3.31
CA GLN A 384 12.60 -0.29 -2.94
C GLN A 384 12.55 -1.25 -4.14
N SER A 385 12.10 -0.78 -5.29
CA SER A 385 11.90 -1.59 -6.52
C SER A 385 13.20 -2.17 -7.09
N ILE A 386 14.32 -1.51 -6.87
CA ILE A 386 15.64 -2.00 -7.28
C ILE A 386 16.40 -2.73 -6.14
N GLY A 387 15.72 -3.01 -5.03
CA GLY A 387 16.26 -3.79 -3.92
C GLY A 387 17.20 -3.03 -2.98
N MET A 388 17.29 -1.70 -3.07
CA MET A 388 18.10 -0.87 -2.17
C MET A 388 17.36 -0.59 -0.86
N ALA A 389 17.21 -1.62 -0.03
CA ALA A 389 16.42 -1.60 1.20
C ALA A 389 16.75 -0.43 2.14
N GLY A 390 18.04 -0.21 2.43
CA GLY A 390 18.47 0.85 3.35
C GLY A 390 18.05 2.26 2.88
N LYS A 391 18.22 2.56 1.59
CA LYS A 391 17.79 3.85 1.01
C LYS A 391 16.27 3.99 1.01
N ALA A 392 15.55 2.92 0.69
CA ALA A 392 14.10 2.90 0.71
C ALA A 392 13.54 3.12 2.12
N ILE A 393 14.07 2.44 3.13
CA ILE A 393 13.69 2.62 4.54
C ILE A 393 13.97 4.05 4.99
N PHE A 394 15.15 4.58 4.69
CA PHE A 394 15.53 5.93 5.05
C PHE A 394 14.54 6.96 4.46
N LEU A 395 14.24 6.89 3.17
CA LEU A 395 13.30 7.82 2.53
C LEU A 395 11.87 7.68 3.03
N SER A 396 11.41 6.45 3.27
CA SER A 396 10.07 6.19 3.80
C SER A 396 9.89 6.77 5.20
N LEU A 397 10.90 6.66 6.06
CA LEU A 397 10.86 7.16 7.43
C LEU A 397 11.20 8.64 7.53
N THR A 398 11.98 9.19 6.60
CA THR A 398 12.38 10.60 6.62
C THR A 398 11.17 11.52 6.65
N ARG A 399 10.19 11.31 5.79
CA ARG A 399 8.98 12.10 5.76
C ARG A 399 8.21 12.01 7.07
N GLN A 400 7.98 10.81 7.56
CA GLN A 400 7.10 10.54 8.70
C GLN A 400 7.75 10.87 10.05
N LEU A 401 8.94 10.34 10.30
CA LEU A 401 9.58 10.41 11.61
C LEU A 401 10.56 11.57 11.74
N LEU A 402 11.30 11.93 10.69
CA LEU A 402 12.29 13.00 10.76
C LEU A 402 11.72 14.39 10.58
N PHE A 403 10.67 14.53 9.75
CA PHE A 403 10.09 15.84 9.45
C PHE A 403 8.67 16.01 9.98
N LEU A 404 7.76 15.07 9.72
CA LEU A 404 6.35 15.25 10.08
C LEU A 404 6.15 15.18 11.59
N LEU A 405 6.67 14.18 12.28
CA LEU A 405 6.48 14.03 13.72
C LEU A 405 7.07 15.22 14.54
N PRO A 406 8.32 15.67 14.30
CA PRO A 406 8.82 16.87 14.95
C PRO A 406 8.00 18.12 14.63
N SER A 407 7.55 18.28 13.38
CA SER A 407 6.74 19.42 12.97
C SER A 407 5.38 19.45 13.67
N ILE A 408 4.72 18.29 13.80
CA ILE A 408 3.44 18.18 14.53
C ILE A 408 3.59 18.55 16.00
N ILE A 409 4.74 18.28 16.59
CA ILE A 409 5.02 18.59 18.01
C ILE A 409 5.41 20.06 18.18
N LEU A 410 6.27 20.60 17.32
CA LEU A 410 6.89 21.92 17.50
C LEU A 410 6.08 23.07 16.88
N LEU A 411 5.52 22.92 15.68
CA LEU A 411 4.80 24.01 15.03
C LEU A 411 3.54 24.47 15.74
N PRO A 412 2.74 23.60 16.39
CA PRO A 412 1.59 24.04 17.17
C PRO A 412 1.94 24.93 18.36
N LEU A 413 3.14 24.82 18.90
CA LEU A 413 3.63 25.69 19.96
C LEU A 413 3.73 27.16 19.52
N CYS A 414 3.96 27.40 18.21
CA CYS A 414 4.07 28.75 17.65
C CYS A 414 2.77 29.21 16.97
N TRP A 415 2.05 28.29 16.32
CA TRP A 415 0.95 28.60 15.39
C TRP A 415 -0.38 27.96 15.77
N GLY A 416 -0.47 27.25 16.91
CA GLY A 416 -1.68 26.55 17.33
C GLY A 416 -2.10 25.47 16.33
N SER A 417 -3.40 25.33 16.07
CA SER A 417 -3.93 24.32 15.14
C SER A 417 -3.41 24.49 13.70
N ALA A 418 -3.15 25.72 13.27
CA ALA A 418 -2.53 25.99 11.96
C ALA A 418 -1.17 25.31 11.83
N GLY A 419 -0.40 25.20 12.92
CA GLY A 419 0.87 24.49 12.95
C GLY A 419 0.74 23.00 12.61
N ILE A 420 -0.34 22.36 13.02
CA ILE A 420 -0.62 20.95 12.69
C ILE A 420 -0.89 20.79 11.20
N TRP A 421 -1.74 21.64 10.63
CA TRP A 421 -2.04 21.62 9.21
C TRP A 421 -0.80 21.89 8.35
N TRP A 422 0.01 22.89 8.71
CA TRP A 422 1.24 23.24 8.00
C TRP A 422 2.37 22.23 8.17
N SER A 423 2.31 21.38 9.19
CA SER A 423 3.29 20.29 9.37
C SER A 423 3.35 19.36 8.16
N MET A 424 2.22 19.09 7.52
CA MET A 424 2.16 18.18 6.37
C MET A 424 2.90 18.73 5.16
N PRO A 425 2.58 19.93 4.61
CA PRO A 425 3.30 20.45 3.44
C PRO A 425 4.77 20.76 3.72
N ILE A 426 5.13 21.21 4.90
CA ILE A 426 6.52 21.46 5.28
C ILE A 426 7.33 20.15 5.26
N SER A 427 6.76 19.09 5.80
CA SER A 427 7.38 17.76 5.79
C SER A 427 7.51 17.18 4.38
N ASP A 428 6.51 17.41 3.54
CA ASP A 428 6.51 16.99 2.15
C ASP A 428 7.61 17.68 1.35
N LEU A 429 7.77 18.98 1.54
CA LEU A 429 8.83 19.75 0.91
C LEU A 429 10.22 19.27 1.35
N ALA A 430 10.43 19.13 2.66
CA ALA A 430 11.71 18.67 3.22
C ALA A 430 12.07 17.25 2.76
N ALA A 431 11.12 16.33 2.78
CA ALA A 431 11.30 14.96 2.30
C ALA A 431 11.60 14.91 0.79
N SER A 432 10.96 15.78 0.00
CA SER A 432 11.20 15.87 -1.45
C SER A 432 12.60 16.37 -1.77
N VAL A 433 13.12 17.32 -1.00
CA VAL A 433 14.53 17.79 -1.14
C VAL A 433 15.51 16.65 -0.86
N VAL A 434 15.32 15.91 0.22
CA VAL A 434 16.17 14.75 0.56
C VAL A 434 16.08 13.67 -0.54
N ALA A 435 14.90 13.37 -1.03
CA ALA A 435 14.68 12.41 -2.12
C ALA A 435 15.42 12.86 -3.39
N GLY A 436 15.36 14.14 -3.74
CA GLY A 436 16.06 14.71 -4.89
C GLY A 436 17.57 14.57 -4.80
N ILE A 437 18.15 14.87 -3.64
CA ILE A 437 19.59 14.71 -3.39
C ILE A 437 20.02 13.25 -3.55
N MET A 438 19.26 12.33 -2.95
CA MET A 438 19.57 10.89 -3.03
C MET A 438 19.47 10.38 -4.46
N LEU A 439 18.44 10.80 -5.20
CA LEU A 439 18.24 10.40 -6.59
C LEU A 439 19.34 10.92 -7.50
N TYR A 440 19.73 12.18 -7.33
CA TYR A 440 20.83 12.76 -8.09
C TYR A 440 22.16 12.00 -7.88
N ARG A 441 22.46 11.62 -6.64
CA ARG A 441 23.63 10.80 -6.33
C ARG A 441 23.54 9.42 -7.00
N GLN A 442 22.37 8.82 -7.01
CA GLN A 442 22.17 7.51 -7.62
C GLN A 442 22.33 7.56 -9.15
N PHE A 443 21.85 8.60 -9.81
CA PHE A 443 22.06 8.79 -11.26
C PHE A 443 23.55 8.93 -11.62
N LYS A 444 24.34 9.60 -10.81
CA LYS A 444 25.79 9.65 -10.98
C LYS A 444 26.42 8.26 -10.96
N ILE A 445 25.99 7.43 -10.00
CA ILE A 445 26.48 6.03 -9.86
C ILE A 445 26.12 5.22 -11.11
N PHE A 446 24.87 5.30 -11.58
CA PHE A 446 24.44 4.58 -12.78
C PHE A 446 25.20 5.00 -14.03
N LYS A 447 25.48 6.31 -14.20
CA LYS A 447 26.27 6.81 -15.32
C LYS A 447 27.69 6.29 -15.30
N THR A 448 28.32 6.19 -14.14
CA THR A 448 29.68 5.66 -13.98
C THR A 448 29.74 4.17 -14.32
N HIS A 449 28.77 3.37 -13.85
CA HIS A 449 28.69 1.93 -14.15
C HIS A 449 28.36 1.67 -15.62
N GLY A 450 27.44 2.43 -16.19
CA GLY A 450 27.09 2.31 -17.62
C GLY A 450 28.27 2.65 -18.56
N ASN A 451 29.14 3.57 -18.16
CA ASN A 451 30.34 3.91 -18.91
C ASN A 451 31.43 2.82 -18.81
N LYS A 452 31.59 2.18 -17.64
CA LYS A 452 32.52 1.04 -17.50
C LYS A 452 32.12 -0.14 -18.40
N LEU A 453 30.83 -0.47 -18.45
CA LEU A 453 30.33 -1.56 -19.31
C LEU A 453 30.48 -1.26 -20.82
N LYS A 454 30.55 0.02 -21.22
CA LYS A 454 30.81 0.42 -22.62
C LYS A 454 32.29 0.38 -23.00
N VAL A 455 33.19 0.39 -22.03
CA VAL A 455 34.66 0.32 -22.25
C VAL A 455 35.13 -1.12 -22.26
N GLU A 456 34.39 -2.04 -21.63
CA GLU A 456 34.71 -3.48 -21.59
C GLU A 456 34.12 -4.30 -22.76
N ASN A 457 33.29 -3.70 -23.61
CA ASN A 457 32.74 -4.25 -24.85
C ASN A 457 33.31 -3.49 -26.07
#